data_7c6f1fc6e268fa737782cb3406dc5fa7
#
_entry.id   7c6f1fc6e268fa737782cb3406dc5fa7
#
_cell.length_a   1.000
_cell.length_b   1.000
_cell.length_c   1.000
_cell.angle_alpha   90.00
_cell.angle_beta   90.00
_cell.angle_gamma   90.00
#
_symmetry.space_group_name_H-M   'P 1'
#
loop_
_entity.id
_entity.type
_entity.pdbx_description
1 polymer ?
#
loop_
_entity_poly.entity_id
_entity_poly.type
_entity_poly.pdbx_seq_one_letter_code
_entity_poly.pdbx_strand_id
1 'polypeptide(L)'
;MLNKIIFIAVLVWLASELVSWAKPPKYELQPTWHTVRAGETFWSISADYFDEQDRFQSMNEWTYWVRKVNAEKMLGKKFLPIGMVLDIPIEKRVK
;
A
#
# COMPACT_ATOMS: atom_id res chain seq x y z
N MET A 1 -38.19 2.18 -31.36
CA MET A 1 -38.04 2.56 -29.96
C MET A 1 -37.62 1.40 -29.06
N LEU A 2 -38.26 0.25 -29.13
CA LEU A 2 -37.92 -0.93 -28.33
C LEU A 2 -36.48 -1.44 -28.57
N ASN A 3 -36.00 -1.40 -29.82
CA ASN A 3 -34.65 -1.86 -30.18
C ASN A 3 -33.52 -1.03 -29.54
N LYS A 4 -33.75 0.28 -29.34
CA LYS A 4 -32.76 1.17 -28.72
C LYS A 4 -32.63 0.90 -27.22
N ILE A 5 -33.72 0.60 -26.54
CA ILE A 5 -33.75 0.30 -25.12
C ILE A 5 -33.03 -1.03 -24.84
N ILE A 6 -33.28 -2.05 -25.67
CA ILE A 6 -32.64 -3.35 -25.58
C ILE A 6 -31.13 -3.23 -25.81
N PHE A 7 -30.71 -2.42 -26.80
CA PHE A 7 -29.31 -2.19 -27.12
C PHE A 7 -28.56 -1.52 -25.96
N ILE A 8 -29.16 -0.52 -25.33
CA ILE A 8 -28.59 0.17 -24.16
C ILE A 8 -28.46 -0.79 -22.97
N ALA A 9 -29.46 -1.62 -22.71
CA ALA A 9 -29.43 -2.61 -21.64
C ALA A 9 -28.30 -3.63 -21.82
N VAL A 10 -28.07 -4.09 -23.04
CA VAL A 10 -26.98 -5.02 -23.38
C VAL A 10 -25.62 -4.35 -23.16
N LEU A 11 -25.43 -3.09 -23.55
CA LEU A 11 -24.19 -2.35 -23.34
C LEU A 11 -23.88 -2.15 -21.86
N VAL A 12 -24.89 -1.80 -21.06
CA VAL A 12 -24.72 -1.65 -19.61
C VAL A 12 -24.33 -2.97 -18.96
N TRP A 13 -24.93 -4.08 -19.37
CA TRP A 13 -24.63 -5.40 -18.87
C TRP A 13 -23.18 -5.80 -19.20
N LEU A 14 -22.73 -5.59 -20.44
CA LEU A 14 -21.35 -5.87 -20.85
C LEU A 14 -20.34 -5.00 -20.09
N ALA A 15 -20.65 -3.73 -19.88
CA ALA A 15 -19.80 -2.83 -19.11
C ALA A 15 -19.66 -3.30 -17.65
N SER A 16 -20.75 -3.80 -17.05
CA SER A 16 -20.73 -4.35 -15.69
C SER A 16 -19.83 -5.57 -15.57
N GLU A 17 -19.84 -6.45 -16.55
CA GLU A 17 -18.95 -7.62 -16.58
C GLU A 17 -17.49 -7.22 -16.75
N LEU A 18 -17.17 -6.26 -17.61
CA LEU A 18 -15.83 -5.75 -17.78
C LEU A 18 -15.28 -5.15 -16.49
N VAL A 19 -16.07 -4.38 -15.77
CA VAL A 19 -15.70 -3.82 -14.46
C VAL A 19 -15.44 -4.93 -13.45
N SER A 20 -16.23 -5.99 -13.47
CA SER A 20 -16.06 -7.17 -12.61
C SER A 20 -14.72 -7.88 -12.85
N TRP A 21 -14.27 -7.95 -14.11
CA TRP A 21 -12.99 -8.54 -14.49
C TRP A 21 -11.80 -7.67 -14.15
N ALA A 22 -11.99 -6.35 -14.11
CA ALA A 22 -10.96 -5.36 -13.88
C ALA A 22 -10.85 -4.93 -12.42
N LYS A 23 -11.32 -5.71 -11.47
CA LYS A 23 -11.19 -5.39 -10.05
C LYS A 23 -9.73 -5.28 -9.65
N PRO A 24 -9.34 -4.17 -8.99
CA PRO A 24 -7.97 -4.06 -8.50
C PRO A 24 -7.66 -5.16 -7.48
N PRO A 25 -6.40 -5.59 -7.39
CA PRO A 25 -6.02 -6.58 -6.39
C PRO A 25 -6.31 -6.02 -4.99
N LYS A 26 -6.78 -6.90 -4.12
CA LYS A 26 -7.02 -6.55 -2.71
C LYS A 26 -5.76 -6.87 -1.92
N TYR A 27 -5.46 -5.98 -0.97
CA TYR A 27 -4.34 -6.17 -0.06
C TYR A 27 -4.84 -6.25 1.36
N GLU A 28 -4.23 -7.11 2.14
CA GLU A 28 -4.52 -7.26 3.56
C GLU A 28 -3.38 -6.67 4.37
N LEU A 29 -3.71 -5.75 5.27
CA LEU A 29 -2.73 -5.12 6.15
C LEU A 29 -2.31 -6.10 7.25
N GLN A 30 -1.01 -6.34 7.35
CA GLN A 30 -0.40 -7.12 8.43
C GLN A 30 0.48 -6.18 9.25
N PRO A 31 -0.02 -5.56 10.32
CA PRO A 31 0.74 -4.59 11.09
C PRO A 31 2.00 -5.23 11.67
N THR A 32 3.12 -4.54 11.49
CA THR A 32 4.42 -4.95 11.99
C THR A 32 5.09 -3.74 12.62
N TRP A 33 5.94 -3.94 13.58
CA TRP A 33 6.67 -2.88 14.28
C TRP A 33 8.16 -3.13 14.18
N HIS A 34 8.91 -2.04 14.14
CA HIS A 34 10.36 -2.09 14.14
C HIS A 34 10.92 -1.08 15.14
N THR A 35 11.77 -1.55 16.05
CA THR A 35 12.47 -0.68 17.00
C THR A 35 13.76 -0.20 16.35
N VAL A 36 13.93 1.11 16.25
CA VAL A 36 15.09 1.75 15.60
C VAL A 36 16.37 1.44 16.39
N ARG A 37 17.39 0.98 15.68
CA ARG A 37 18.73 0.72 16.21
C ARG A 37 19.69 1.78 15.72
N ALA A 38 20.87 1.84 16.35
CA ALA A 38 21.92 2.78 15.96
C ALA A 38 22.33 2.60 14.50
N GLY A 39 22.42 3.70 13.75
CA GLY A 39 22.83 3.71 12.35
C GLY A 39 21.74 3.38 11.34
N GLU A 40 20.54 3.06 11.78
CA GLU A 40 19.43 2.78 10.87
C GLU A 40 18.80 4.07 10.32
N THR A 41 18.35 3.99 9.06
CA THR A 41 17.62 5.05 8.37
C THR A 41 16.27 4.51 7.93
N PHE A 42 15.37 5.40 7.51
CA PHE A 42 14.11 4.95 6.91
C PHE A 42 14.34 4.02 5.71
N TRP A 43 15.36 4.35 4.90
CA TRP A 43 15.69 3.52 3.74
C TRP A 43 16.15 2.12 4.15
N SER A 44 17.09 2.02 5.10
CA SER A 44 17.62 0.74 5.52
C SER A 44 16.56 -0.14 6.20
N ILE A 45 15.71 0.47 7.03
CA ILE A 45 14.60 -0.23 7.68
C ILE A 45 13.59 -0.70 6.62
N SER A 46 13.23 0.19 5.70
CA SER A 46 12.28 -0.15 4.63
C SER A 46 12.81 -1.27 3.74
N ALA A 47 14.12 -1.31 3.47
CA ALA A 47 14.75 -2.36 2.69
C ALA A 47 14.61 -3.73 3.35
N ASP A 48 14.68 -3.79 4.68
CA ASP A 48 14.55 -5.05 5.43
C ASP A 48 13.15 -5.67 5.27
N TYR A 49 12.13 -4.86 5.03
CA TYR A 49 10.74 -5.33 4.92
C TYR A 49 10.20 -5.29 3.50
N PHE A 50 10.98 -4.83 2.53
CA PHE A 50 10.51 -4.67 1.16
C PHE A 50 9.96 -5.95 0.56
N ASP A 51 10.65 -7.06 0.75
CA ASP A 51 10.25 -8.36 0.19
C ASP A 51 9.03 -8.96 0.89
N GLU A 52 8.69 -8.47 2.08
CA GLU A 52 7.55 -8.97 2.84
C GLU A 52 6.22 -8.33 2.40
N GLN A 53 6.26 -7.20 1.71
CA GLN A 53 5.06 -6.50 1.23
C GLN A 53 4.85 -6.74 -0.26
N ASP A 54 3.61 -6.71 -0.69
CA ASP A 54 3.23 -7.00 -2.07
C ASP A 54 2.74 -5.78 -2.85
N ARG A 55 2.38 -4.70 -2.13
CA ARG A 55 1.72 -3.55 -2.75
C ARG A 55 2.63 -2.68 -3.59
N PHE A 56 3.82 -2.36 -3.08
CA PHE A 56 4.75 -1.44 -3.72
C PHE A 56 5.83 -2.19 -4.48
N GLN A 57 6.07 -1.80 -5.74
CA GLN A 57 7.08 -2.41 -6.61
C GLN A 57 8.41 -1.66 -6.56
N SER A 58 8.41 -0.44 -6.02
CA SER A 58 9.58 0.42 -5.94
C SER A 58 9.98 0.68 -4.49
N MET A 59 11.28 0.60 -4.20
CA MET A 59 11.83 0.96 -2.89
C MET A 59 11.52 2.41 -2.52
N ASN A 60 11.52 3.33 -3.50
CA ASN A 60 11.21 4.73 -3.27
C ASN A 60 9.78 4.92 -2.78
N GLU A 61 8.83 4.27 -3.42
CA GLU A 61 7.41 4.34 -3.04
C GLU A 61 7.17 3.70 -1.67
N TRP A 62 7.77 2.54 -1.45
CA TRP A 62 7.67 1.84 -0.18
C TRP A 62 8.26 2.64 0.97
N THR A 63 9.46 3.18 0.80
CA THR A 63 10.12 4.01 1.82
C THR A 63 9.32 5.28 2.10
N TYR A 64 8.78 5.91 1.07
CA TYR A 64 7.90 7.07 1.21
C TYR A 64 6.68 6.75 2.06
N TRP A 65 6.06 5.59 1.80
CA TRP A 65 4.89 5.15 2.53
C TRP A 65 5.19 4.87 4.01
N VAL A 66 6.31 4.19 4.28
CA VAL A 66 6.77 3.96 5.66
C VAL A 66 6.99 5.28 6.40
N ARG A 67 7.61 6.25 5.75
CA ARG A 67 7.78 7.61 6.32
C ARG A 67 6.44 8.27 6.61
N LYS A 68 5.52 8.16 5.68
CA LYS A 68 4.21 8.83 5.77
C LYS A 68 3.39 8.30 6.96
N VAL A 69 3.35 7.00 7.17
CA VAL A 69 2.60 6.42 8.28
C VAL A 69 3.23 6.72 9.63
N ASN A 70 4.51 7.09 9.67
CA ASN A 70 5.22 7.45 10.90
C ASN A 70 5.46 8.97 11.02
N ALA A 71 4.86 9.78 10.16
CA ALA A 71 5.13 11.21 10.10
C ALA A 71 4.85 11.94 11.42
N GLU A 72 3.78 11.58 12.12
CA GLU A 72 3.45 12.20 13.41
C GLU A 72 4.52 11.95 14.47
N LYS A 73 5.12 10.75 14.47
CA LYS A 73 6.19 10.41 15.41
C LYS A 73 7.48 11.22 15.15
N MET A 74 7.62 11.74 13.93
CA MET A 74 8.80 12.48 13.49
C MET A 74 8.66 14.00 13.64
N LEU A 75 7.54 14.49 14.12
CA LEU A 75 7.34 15.94 14.28
C LEU A 75 8.43 16.55 15.18
N GLY A 76 9.11 17.57 14.65
CA GLY A 76 10.19 18.26 15.35
C GLY A 76 11.52 17.51 15.40
N LYS A 77 11.63 16.37 14.72
CA LYS A 77 12.85 15.54 14.73
C LYS A 77 13.50 15.49 13.36
N LYS A 78 14.81 15.67 13.31
CA LYS A 78 15.60 15.59 12.06
C LYS A 78 16.06 14.16 11.76
N PHE A 79 16.30 13.37 12.80
CA PHE A 79 16.86 12.03 12.69
C PHE A 79 15.99 11.04 13.44
N LEU A 80 16.07 9.76 13.05
CA LEU A 80 15.39 8.69 13.76
C LEU A 80 16.05 8.46 15.13
N PRO A 81 15.31 8.68 16.24
CA PRO A 81 15.84 8.35 17.56
C PRO A 81 16.00 6.85 17.73
N ILE A 82 17.12 6.45 18.33
CA ILE A 82 17.32 5.05 18.73
C ILE A 82 16.25 4.66 19.75
N GLY A 83 15.64 3.49 19.58
CA GLY A 83 14.59 3.01 20.46
C GLY A 83 13.18 3.42 20.07
N MET A 84 13.03 4.31 19.08
CA MET A 84 11.70 4.65 18.55
C MET A 84 11.07 3.42 17.89
N VAL A 85 9.80 3.20 18.16
CA VAL A 85 9.04 2.12 17.51
C VAL A 85 8.33 2.68 16.29
N LEU A 86 8.67 2.17 15.12
CA LEU A 86 8.04 2.55 13.86
C LEU A 86 6.96 1.54 13.49
N ASP A 87 5.89 2.03 12.91
CA ASP A 87 4.88 1.18 12.29
C ASP A 87 5.33 0.81 10.88
N ILE A 88 5.29 -0.46 10.57
CA ILE A 88 5.66 -0.98 9.25
C ILE A 88 4.38 -1.52 8.60
N PRO A 89 3.81 -0.78 7.63
CA PRO A 89 2.50 -1.12 7.07
C PRO A 89 2.61 -2.15 5.96
N ILE A 90 2.91 -3.38 6.32
CA ILE A 90 3.03 -4.49 5.38
C ILE A 90 1.64 -4.85 4.86
N GLU A 91 1.48 -4.77 3.54
CA GLU A 91 0.25 -5.19 2.86
C GLU A 91 0.57 -6.37 1.96
N LYS A 92 -0.14 -7.47 2.16
CA LYS A 92 0.01 -8.68 1.37
C LYS A 92 -1.18 -8.87 0.46
N ARG A 93 -0.92 -9.31 -0.77
CA ARG A 93 -1.96 -9.56 -1.75
C ARG A 93 -2.85 -10.71 -1.29
N VAL A 94 -4.15 -10.49 -1.29
CA VAL A 94 -5.15 -11.53 -1.00
C VAL A 94 -5.35 -12.36 -2.26
N LYS A 95 -5.16 -13.66 -2.14
CA LYS A 95 -5.35 -14.60 -3.24
C LYS A 95 -6.81 -15.02 -3.38
#